data_4b11b190aa01dbf6bca5ac9779ce8b2e
#
_entry.id   4b11b190aa01dbf6bca5ac9779ce8b2e
#
_cell.length_a   1.000
_cell.length_b   1.000
_cell.length_c   1.000
_cell.angle_alpha   90.00
_cell.angle_beta   90.00
_cell.angle_gamma   90.00
#
_symmetry.space_group_name_H-M   'P 1'
#
loop_
_entity.id
_entity.type
_entity.pdbx_description
1 polymer ?
#
loop_
_entity_poly.entity_id
_entity_poly.type
_entity_poly.pdbx_seq_one_letter_code
_entity_poly.pdbx_strand_id
1 'polypeptide(L)'
;MDKKELYKKVEDLDLFCLGIRKYVALNEVMYLVKQLDEPQKVVIPQYVADWIEYCKNTFLSLARALNVSEEDFHNYANQKDHIELLTFLGSMVNQEKFSKAWLFGYEVEEVKKYLVKMKGFSGYGRYLNKALSSGEYFLGSKNEVDGYRTKHTRKELEKNNFGWVFSCEGVEVEEVEE
;
A
#
# COMPACT_ATOMS: atom_id res chain seq x y z
N MET A 1 -11.79 -21.33 7.44
CA MET A 1 -11.58 -22.79 7.35
C MET A 1 -10.26 -23.07 6.65
N ASP A 2 -9.37 -23.81 7.27
CA ASP A 2 -8.10 -24.19 6.67
C ASP A 2 -8.24 -25.39 5.70
N LYS A 3 -7.17 -25.69 4.93
CA LYS A 3 -7.20 -26.79 3.96
C LYS A 3 -7.45 -28.15 4.57
N LYS A 4 -6.95 -28.44 5.79
CA LYS A 4 -7.15 -29.73 6.46
C LYS A 4 -8.60 -29.93 6.88
N GLU A 5 -9.21 -28.87 7.39
CA GLU A 5 -10.61 -28.86 7.76
C GLU A 5 -11.50 -29.03 6.53
N LEU A 6 -11.13 -28.38 5.40
CA LEU A 6 -11.82 -28.58 4.13
C LEU A 6 -11.78 -30.05 3.67
N TYR A 7 -10.58 -30.66 3.65
CA TYR A 7 -10.45 -32.07 3.25
C TYR A 7 -11.35 -32.97 4.08
N LYS A 8 -11.34 -32.80 5.41
CA LYS A 8 -12.18 -33.59 6.31
C LYS A 8 -13.67 -33.41 5.99
N LYS A 9 -14.12 -32.17 5.81
CA LYS A 9 -15.53 -31.89 5.47
C LYS A 9 -15.93 -32.44 4.10
N VAL A 10 -15.02 -32.45 3.13
CA VAL A 10 -15.26 -33.05 1.81
C VAL A 10 -15.37 -34.58 1.89
N GLU A 11 -14.58 -35.22 2.76
CA GLU A 11 -14.68 -36.66 3.01
C GLU A 11 -15.99 -37.03 3.69
N ASP A 12 -16.56 -36.16 4.50
CA ASP A 12 -17.84 -36.34 5.22
C ASP A 12 -19.07 -36.02 4.35
N LEU A 13 -18.90 -35.56 3.09
CA LEU A 13 -20.03 -35.29 2.20
C LEU A 13 -20.76 -36.59 1.76
N ASP A 14 -22.07 -36.48 1.65
CA ASP A 14 -22.88 -37.57 1.15
C ASP A 14 -22.52 -37.95 -0.29
N LEU A 15 -22.22 -39.22 -0.49
CA LEU A 15 -21.83 -39.76 -1.78
C LEU A 15 -23.01 -40.40 -2.48
N PHE A 16 -23.36 -39.91 -3.65
CA PHE A 16 -24.32 -40.55 -4.54
C PHE A 16 -23.61 -41.61 -5.40
N CYS A 17 -24.12 -42.83 -5.38
CA CYS A 17 -23.57 -43.93 -6.18
C CYS A 17 -24.41 -44.16 -7.41
N LEU A 18 -23.81 -44.08 -8.58
CA LEU A 18 -24.39 -44.50 -9.87
C LEU A 18 -23.49 -45.61 -10.46
N GLY A 19 -23.85 -46.84 -10.19
CA GLY A 19 -22.99 -47.99 -10.49
C GLY A 19 -21.72 -48.01 -9.66
N ILE A 20 -20.56 -48.03 -10.34
CA ILE A 20 -19.21 -48.01 -9.69
C ILE A 20 -18.72 -46.61 -9.40
N ARG A 21 -19.37 -45.55 -9.88
CA ARG A 21 -18.93 -44.19 -9.74
C ARG A 21 -19.58 -43.50 -8.53
N LYS A 22 -18.75 -42.78 -7.76
CA LYS A 22 -19.19 -41.96 -6.65
C LYS A 22 -19.24 -40.51 -7.10
N TYR A 23 -20.27 -39.79 -6.72
CA TYR A 23 -20.49 -38.37 -7.05
C TYR A 23 -20.80 -37.61 -5.78
N VAL A 24 -20.38 -36.33 -5.77
CA VAL A 24 -20.71 -35.36 -4.72
C VAL A 24 -21.53 -34.25 -5.34
N ALA A 25 -22.46 -33.67 -4.62
CA ALA A 25 -23.20 -32.52 -5.08
C ALA A 25 -22.27 -31.29 -5.25
N LEU A 26 -22.22 -30.75 -6.46
CA LEU A 26 -21.35 -29.61 -6.79
C LEU A 26 -21.63 -28.39 -5.91
N ASN A 27 -22.87 -28.11 -5.57
CA ASN A 27 -23.29 -27.02 -4.72
C ASN A 27 -22.71 -27.15 -3.30
N GLU A 28 -22.61 -28.35 -2.73
CA GLU A 28 -22.00 -28.59 -1.42
C GLU A 28 -20.51 -28.36 -1.45
N VAL A 29 -19.82 -28.86 -2.46
CA VAL A 29 -18.40 -28.62 -2.67
C VAL A 29 -18.14 -27.10 -2.83
N MET A 30 -18.93 -26.42 -3.66
CA MET A 30 -18.82 -24.96 -3.86
C MET A 30 -19.06 -24.18 -2.58
N TYR A 31 -20.00 -24.62 -1.73
CA TYR A 31 -20.25 -24.01 -0.44
C TYR A 31 -19.03 -24.14 0.51
N LEU A 32 -18.41 -25.33 0.57
CA LEU A 32 -17.21 -25.55 1.37
C LEU A 32 -16.00 -24.77 0.85
N VAL A 33 -15.81 -24.70 -0.47
CA VAL A 33 -14.73 -23.92 -1.09
C VAL A 33 -14.87 -22.44 -0.75
N LYS A 34 -16.09 -21.89 -0.76
CA LYS A 34 -16.32 -20.48 -0.35
C LYS A 34 -15.99 -20.18 1.11
N GLN A 35 -15.91 -21.20 1.97
CA GLN A 35 -15.53 -21.05 3.37
C GLN A 35 -14.01 -21.16 3.60
N LEU A 36 -13.21 -21.43 2.56
CA LEU A 36 -11.77 -21.36 2.68
C LEU A 36 -11.35 -19.94 3.02
N ASP A 37 -10.46 -19.83 4.01
CA ASP A 37 -9.80 -18.56 4.28
C ASP A 37 -8.87 -18.26 3.10
N GLU A 38 -9.27 -17.31 2.27
CA GLU A 38 -8.33 -16.76 1.30
C GLU A 38 -7.20 -16.07 2.08
N PRO A 39 -5.92 -16.28 1.69
CA PRO A 39 -4.83 -15.55 2.31
C PRO A 39 -5.12 -14.06 2.18
N GLN A 40 -5.30 -13.38 3.32
CA GLN A 40 -5.60 -11.96 3.33
C GLN A 40 -4.49 -11.21 2.62
N LYS A 41 -4.87 -10.40 1.64
CA LYS A 41 -3.96 -9.47 1.00
C LYS A 41 -3.36 -8.56 2.05
N VAL A 42 -2.07 -8.39 1.99
CA VAL A 42 -1.37 -7.46 2.88
C VAL A 42 -1.40 -6.05 2.30
N VAL A 43 -1.53 -5.05 3.16
CA VAL A 43 -1.44 -3.65 2.75
C VAL A 43 0.03 -3.23 2.76
N ILE A 44 0.56 -2.72 1.66
CA ILE A 44 1.95 -2.28 1.50
C ILE A 44 2.01 -0.84 0.96
N PRO A 45 3.09 -0.09 1.26
CA PRO A 45 3.32 1.22 0.66
C PRO A 45 3.47 1.16 -0.86
N GLN A 46 3.11 2.23 -1.56
CA GLN A 46 3.19 2.33 -3.03
C GLN A 46 4.59 1.99 -3.56
N TYR A 47 5.67 2.54 -2.98
CA TYR A 47 7.04 2.27 -3.42
C TYR A 47 7.45 0.79 -3.30
N VAL A 48 6.84 0.04 -2.37
CA VAL A 48 7.04 -1.41 -2.26
C VAL A 48 6.27 -2.15 -3.36
N ALA A 49 5.06 -1.69 -3.67
CA ALA A 49 4.25 -2.22 -4.76
C ALA A 49 4.96 -2.04 -6.11
N ASP A 50 5.47 -0.84 -6.37
CA ASP A 50 6.22 -0.49 -7.58
C ASP A 50 7.48 -1.37 -7.74
N TRP A 51 8.19 -1.62 -6.63
CA TRP A 51 9.35 -2.52 -6.62
C TRP A 51 8.96 -3.97 -6.93
N ILE A 52 7.87 -4.48 -6.34
CA ILE A 52 7.35 -5.83 -6.64
C ILE A 52 7.01 -5.95 -8.12
N GLU A 53 6.33 -4.96 -8.68
CA GLU A 53 5.94 -4.94 -10.09
C GLU A 53 7.17 -4.91 -11.01
N TYR A 54 8.13 -4.04 -10.74
CA TYR A 54 9.40 -4.00 -11.47
C TYR A 54 10.11 -5.36 -11.45
N CYS A 55 10.27 -5.96 -10.26
CA CYS A 55 10.94 -7.25 -10.13
C CYS A 55 10.22 -8.36 -10.90
N LYS A 56 8.90 -8.40 -10.87
CA LYS A 56 8.11 -9.38 -11.64
C LYS A 56 8.25 -9.17 -13.14
N ASN A 57 8.22 -7.94 -13.61
CA ASN A 57 8.35 -7.58 -15.02
C ASN A 57 9.76 -7.86 -15.57
N THR A 58 10.78 -7.80 -14.72
CA THR A 58 12.18 -8.11 -15.06
C THR A 58 12.59 -9.55 -14.71
N PHE A 59 11.61 -10.38 -14.32
CA PHE A 59 11.82 -11.80 -13.97
C PHE A 59 12.81 -12.02 -12.82
N LEU A 60 12.97 -11.08 -11.92
CA LEU A 60 13.74 -11.26 -10.70
C LEU A 60 13.03 -12.24 -9.75
N SER A 61 13.80 -13.09 -9.09
CA SER A 61 13.26 -13.99 -8.08
C SER A 61 12.92 -13.25 -6.79
N LEU A 62 12.00 -13.80 -5.98
CA LEU A 62 11.67 -13.27 -4.65
C LEU A 62 12.92 -13.07 -3.77
N ALA A 63 13.85 -14.03 -3.80
CA ALA A 63 15.08 -13.94 -3.02
C ALA A 63 15.95 -12.74 -3.45
N ARG A 64 16.02 -12.45 -4.75
CA ARG A 64 16.73 -11.28 -5.28
C ARG A 64 15.99 -9.98 -4.99
N ALA A 65 14.67 -9.99 -5.08
CA ALA A 65 13.83 -8.83 -4.76
C ALA A 65 13.92 -8.41 -3.27
N LEU A 66 14.15 -9.38 -2.37
CA LEU A 66 14.40 -9.13 -0.95
C LEU A 66 15.83 -8.64 -0.65
N ASN A 67 16.79 -8.96 -1.52
CA ASN A 67 18.19 -8.58 -1.35
C ASN A 67 18.61 -7.64 -2.49
N VAL A 68 18.12 -6.41 -2.42
CA VAL A 68 18.30 -5.38 -3.44
C VAL A 68 19.77 -5.05 -3.59
N SER A 69 20.36 -5.34 -4.78
CA SER A 69 21.70 -4.92 -5.12
C SER A 69 21.71 -3.48 -5.68
N GLU A 70 22.87 -2.82 -5.61
CA GLU A 70 23.04 -1.50 -6.23
C GLU A 70 22.77 -1.54 -7.75
N GLU A 71 23.12 -2.64 -8.42
CA GLU A 71 22.90 -2.85 -9.86
C GLU A 71 21.40 -2.96 -10.19
N ASP A 72 20.65 -3.76 -9.41
CA ASP A 72 19.19 -3.91 -9.60
C ASP A 72 18.49 -2.58 -9.42
N PHE A 73 19.00 -1.77 -8.50
CA PHE A 73 18.43 -0.46 -8.19
C PHE A 73 18.79 0.60 -9.24
N HIS A 74 20.00 0.60 -9.79
CA HIS A 74 20.36 1.52 -10.88
C HIS A 74 19.47 1.38 -12.11
N ASN A 75 18.96 0.19 -12.35
CA ASN A 75 18.04 -0.09 -13.45
C ASN A 75 16.56 0.24 -13.11
N TYR A 76 16.26 0.48 -11.84
CA TYR A 76 14.93 0.88 -11.40
C TYR A 76 14.75 2.38 -11.55
N ALA A 77 13.71 2.79 -12.31
CA ALA A 77 13.53 4.18 -12.69
C ALA A 77 13.22 5.14 -11.52
N ASN A 78 12.75 4.62 -10.38
CA ASN A 78 12.29 5.43 -9.27
C ASN A 78 13.31 5.47 -8.10
N GLN A 79 14.44 6.13 -8.35
CA GLN A 79 15.56 6.22 -7.39
C GLN A 79 15.21 6.99 -6.09
N LYS A 80 14.11 7.76 -6.10
CA LYS A 80 13.71 8.60 -4.98
C LYS A 80 13.34 7.78 -3.73
N ASP A 81 12.75 6.61 -3.93
CA ASP A 81 12.20 5.79 -2.86
C ASP A 81 13.16 4.68 -2.38
N HIS A 82 14.43 4.77 -2.79
CA HIS A 82 15.45 3.75 -2.48
C HIS A 82 15.69 3.59 -0.97
N ILE A 83 15.86 4.69 -0.27
CA ILE A 83 16.15 4.66 1.16
C ILE A 83 14.96 4.09 1.93
N GLU A 84 13.75 4.48 1.55
CA GLU A 84 12.51 3.95 2.11
C GLU A 84 12.38 2.45 1.85
N LEU A 85 12.67 1.99 0.63
CA LEU A 85 12.62 0.58 0.25
C LEU A 85 13.65 -0.25 1.04
N LEU A 86 14.90 0.19 1.12
CA LEU A 86 15.93 -0.48 1.91
C LEU A 86 15.58 -0.51 3.40
N THR A 87 15.05 0.58 3.94
CA THR A 87 14.58 0.66 5.32
C THR A 87 13.44 -0.32 5.57
N PHE A 88 12.49 -0.43 4.62
CA PHE A 88 11.40 -1.38 4.70
C PHE A 88 11.91 -2.82 4.70
N LEU A 89 12.75 -3.17 3.73
CA LEU A 89 13.31 -4.52 3.58
C LEU A 89 14.34 -4.89 4.66
N GLY A 90 14.88 -3.92 5.39
CA GLY A 90 15.77 -4.15 6.53
C GLY A 90 15.07 -4.74 7.76
N SER A 91 13.73 -4.73 7.82
CA SER A 91 12.94 -5.28 8.91
C SER A 91 12.44 -6.69 8.58
N MET A 92 12.66 -7.67 9.49
CA MET A 92 12.16 -9.05 9.33
C MET A 92 10.64 -9.11 9.16
N VAL A 93 9.90 -8.29 9.91
CA VAL A 93 8.43 -8.20 9.82
C VAL A 93 7.99 -7.72 8.43
N ASN A 94 8.70 -6.74 7.90
CA ASN A 94 8.42 -6.20 6.57
C ASN A 94 8.85 -7.16 5.45
N GLN A 95 9.92 -7.95 5.63
CA GLN A 95 10.29 -9.00 4.67
C GLN A 95 9.22 -10.09 4.59
N GLU A 96 8.63 -10.46 5.74
CA GLU A 96 7.49 -11.39 5.76
C GLU A 96 6.29 -10.78 5.03
N LYS A 97 5.99 -9.50 5.29
CA LYS A 97 4.92 -8.76 4.63
C LYS A 97 5.15 -8.65 3.11
N PHE A 98 6.37 -8.35 2.69
CA PHE A 98 6.79 -8.35 1.28
C PHE A 98 6.58 -9.71 0.62
N SER A 99 7.02 -10.78 1.29
CA SER A 99 6.88 -12.14 0.77
C SER A 99 5.41 -12.56 0.61
N LYS A 100 4.54 -12.19 1.56
CA LYS A 100 3.09 -12.39 1.44
C LYS A 100 2.50 -11.59 0.29
N ALA A 101 2.90 -10.32 0.13
CA ALA A 101 2.50 -9.48 -0.98
C ALA A 101 2.89 -10.08 -2.34
N TRP A 102 4.09 -10.59 -2.44
CA TRP A 102 4.63 -11.22 -3.64
C TRP A 102 3.84 -12.47 -4.04
N LEU A 103 3.52 -13.35 -3.07
CA LEU A 103 2.90 -14.65 -3.31
C LEU A 103 1.37 -14.60 -3.44
N PHE A 104 0.72 -13.76 -2.65
CA PHE A 104 -0.74 -13.76 -2.50
C PHE A 104 -1.41 -12.48 -3.00
N GLY A 105 -0.63 -11.52 -3.44
CA GLY A 105 -1.12 -10.20 -3.82
C GLY A 105 -1.18 -9.24 -2.63
N TYR A 106 -1.48 -7.99 -2.93
CA TYR A 106 -1.46 -6.89 -1.97
C TYR A 106 -2.52 -5.85 -2.31
N GLU A 107 -2.77 -5.00 -1.33
CA GLU A 107 -3.44 -3.72 -1.48
C GLU A 107 -2.41 -2.61 -1.19
N VAL A 108 -2.52 -1.50 -1.88
CA VAL A 108 -1.64 -0.36 -1.64
C VAL A 108 -2.21 0.48 -0.52
N GLU A 109 -1.33 0.93 0.40
CA GLU A 109 -1.71 1.82 1.47
C GLU A 109 -2.21 3.15 0.87
N GLU A 110 -3.46 3.49 1.14
CA GLU A 110 -4.02 4.78 0.77
C GLU A 110 -3.33 5.88 1.59
N VAL A 111 -2.48 6.65 0.94
CA VAL A 111 -1.81 7.77 1.58
C VAL A 111 -2.72 8.99 1.51
N LYS A 112 -3.48 9.22 2.59
CA LYS A 112 -4.31 10.41 2.72
C LYS A 112 -3.47 11.67 2.62
N LYS A 113 -3.88 12.57 1.74
CA LYS A 113 -3.28 13.88 1.57
C LYS A 113 -4.18 14.96 2.14
N TYR A 114 -3.59 16.01 2.60
CA TYR A 114 -4.27 17.11 3.28
C TYR A 114 -3.89 18.44 2.65
N LEU A 115 -4.89 19.30 2.46
CA LEU A 115 -4.73 20.73 2.23
C LEU A 115 -4.80 21.45 3.58
N VAL A 116 -3.80 22.25 3.87
CA VAL A 116 -3.72 23.02 5.11
C VAL A 116 -3.97 24.48 4.77
N LYS A 117 -5.07 25.04 5.29
CA LYS A 117 -5.53 26.40 5.02
C LYS A 117 -5.54 27.23 6.29
N MET A 118 -4.89 28.38 6.29
CA MET A 118 -4.94 29.35 7.39
C MET A 118 -6.27 30.09 7.39
N LYS A 119 -7.00 30.07 8.54
CA LYS A 119 -8.21 30.85 8.72
C LYS A 119 -7.90 32.32 8.97
N GLY A 120 -8.83 33.21 8.61
CA GLY A 120 -8.66 34.65 8.81
C GLY A 120 -7.82 35.36 7.74
N PHE A 121 -7.20 34.62 6.83
CA PHE A 121 -6.50 35.21 5.69
C PHE A 121 -7.43 35.27 4.47
N SER A 122 -7.45 36.39 3.77
CA SER A 122 -8.14 36.57 2.50
C SER A 122 -7.14 36.51 1.33
N GLY A 123 -7.62 36.09 0.15
CA GLY A 123 -6.81 36.02 -1.06
C GLY A 123 -6.14 34.65 -1.31
N TYR A 124 -5.12 34.67 -2.20
CA TYR A 124 -4.50 33.44 -2.71
C TYR A 124 -3.47 32.82 -1.76
N GLY A 125 -2.85 33.59 -0.90
CA GLY A 125 -1.71 33.18 -0.03
C GLY A 125 -2.14 32.59 1.30
N ARG A 126 -3.04 31.60 1.35
CA ARG A 126 -3.55 31.04 2.60
C ARG A 126 -3.38 29.52 2.75
N TYR A 127 -2.87 28.86 1.74
CA TYR A 127 -2.62 27.43 1.76
C TYR A 127 -1.14 27.15 1.99
N LEU A 128 -0.84 26.17 2.83
CA LEU A 128 0.53 25.70 3.03
C LEU A 128 1.02 25.02 1.75
N ASN A 129 2.09 25.54 1.22
CA ASN A 129 2.77 25.03 0.03
C ASN A 129 4.18 24.60 0.41
N LYS A 130 4.75 23.69 -0.39
CA LYS A 130 6.15 23.27 -0.29
C LYS A 130 6.85 23.49 -1.62
N ALA A 131 7.97 24.20 -1.60
CA ALA A 131 8.85 24.30 -2.76
C ALA A 131 9.60 22.97 -2.95
N LEU A 132 9.49 22.38 -4.14
CA LEU A 132 10.13 21.09 -4.43
C LEU A 132 11.65 21.18 -4.56
N SER A 133 12.17 22.34 -4.94
CA SER A 133 13.59 22.59 -5.13
C SER A 133 14.35 22.81 -3.81
N SER A 134 13.78 23.61 -2.88
CA SER A 134 14.42 23.93 -1.59
C SER A 134 13.88 23.10 -0.42
N GLY A 135 12.69 22.52 -0.57
CA GLY A 135 12.00 21.82 0.52
C GLY A 135 11.32 22.76 1.54
N GLU A 136 11.38 24.08 1.32
CA GLU A 136 10.84 25.08 2.22
C GLU A 136 9.31 25.17 2.09
N TYR A 137 8.69 25.49 3.22
CA TYR A 137 7.24 25.71 3.31
C TYR A 137 6.90 27.19 3.31
N PHE A 138 5.85 27.56 2.60
CA PHE A 138 5.35 28.92 2.51
C PHE A 138 3.85 28.96 2.32
N LEU A 139 3.20 30.11 2.49
CA LEU A 139 1.77 30.28 2.22
C LEU A 139 1.55 30.72 0.79
N GLY A 140 0.75 29.97 0.05
CA GLY A 140 0.50 30.20 -1.37
C GLY A 140 -0.93 29.85 -1.80
N SER A 141 -1.09 29.62 -3.09
CA SER A 141 -2.35 29.25 -3.74
C SER A 141 -2.81 27.84 -3.35
N LYS A 142 -4.14 27.57 -3.48
CA LYS A 142 -4.70 26.22 -3.39
C LYS A 142 -4.22 25.30 -4.52
N ASN A 143 -3.98 25.87 -5.69
CA ASN A 143 -3.64 25.10 -6.88
C ASN A 143 -2.14 24.79 -6.89
N GLU A 144 -1.82 23.55 -7.19
CA GLU A 144 -0.44 23.14 -7.44
C GLU A 144 0.06 23.80 -8.75
N VAL A 145 1.24 24.34 -8.68
CA VAL A 145 1.93 24.97 -9.82
C VAL A 145 3.29 24.29 -9.94
N ASP A 146 3.87 24.27 -11.11
CA ASP A 146 5.19 23.68 -11.36
C ASP A 146 6.22 24.15 -10.31
N GLY A 147 6.84 23.20 -9.66
CA GLY A 147 7.82 23.44 -8.60
C GLY A 147 7.25 23.61 -7.18
N TYR A 148 5.93 23.60 -7.01
CA TYR A 148 5.28 23.74 -5.70
C TYR A 148 4.20 22.70 -5.49
N ARG A 149 4.08 22.19 -4.25
CA ARG A 149 3.08 21.20 -3.85
C ARG A 149 2.24 21.74 -2.68
N THR A 150 0.93 21.59 -2.78
CA THR A 150 -0.05 22.02 -1.77
C THR A 150 -0.65 20.88 -0.96
N LYS A 151 -0.64 19.68 -1.53
CA LYS A 151 -1.14 18.47 -0.86
C LYS A 151 -0.02 17.81 -0.07
N HIS A 152 -0.23 17.56 1.21
CA HIS A 152 0.77 17.03 2.13
C HIS A 152 0.26 15.79 2.85
N THR A 153 1.11 14.79 3.07
CA THR A 153 0.75 13.67 3.95
C THR A 153 0.87 14.08 5.41
N ARG A 154 0.10 13.43 6.29
CA ARG A 154 0.21 13.65 7.73
C ARG A 154 1.64 13.44 8.25
N LYS A 155 2.26 12.33 7.85
CA LYS A 155 3.63 11.99 8.21
C LYS A 155 4.65 13.07 7.80
N GLU A 156 4.45 13.64 6.61
CA GLU A 156 5.31 14.73 6.12
C GLU A 156 5.14 16.00 6.95
N LEU A 157 3.91 16.38 7.27
CA LEU A 157 3.63 17.54 8.12
C LEU A 157 4.22 17.37 9.52
N GLU A 158 4.05 16.22 10.16
CA GLU A 158 4.60 15.91 11.47
C GLU A 158 6.14 15.95 11.46
N LYS A 159 6.78 15.35 10.47
CA LYS A 159 8.25 15.33 10.31
C LYS A 159 8.84 16.74 10.14
N ASN A 160 8.11 17.66 9.54
CA ASN A 160 8.54 19.03 9.28
C ASN A 160 7.99 20.04 10.31
N ASN A 161 7.62 19.60 11.50
CA ASN A 161 7.11 20.40 12.61
C ASN A 161 5.77 21.12 12.34
N PHE A 162 4.96 20.62 11.39
CA PHE A 162 3.61 21.11 11.11
C PHE A 162 2.52 20.23 11.70
N GLY A 163 2.84 19.25 12.57
CA GLY A 163 1.84 18.37 13.20
C GLY A 163 0.75 19.10 13.98
N TRP A 164 1.05 20.29 14.48
CA TRP A 164 0.13 21.18 15.20
C TRP A 164 -1.06 21.65 14.36
N VAL A 165 -1.00 21.63 13.02
CA VAL A 165 -2.08 22.06 12.14
C VAL A 165 -3.35 21.25 12.34
N PHE A 166 -3.25 19.99 12.76
CA PHE A 166 -4.37 19.08 13.00
C PHE A 166 -5.17 19.41 14.28
N SER A 167 -4.61 20.23 15.18
CA SER A 167 -5.23 20.60 16.46
C SER A 167 -5.42 22.10 16.62
N CYS A 168 -5.02 22.92 15.66
CA CYS A 168 -5.07 24.38 15.76
C CYS A 168 -6.41 24.94 15.24
N GLU A 169 -7.13 25.67 16.08
CA GLU A 169 -8.40 26.31 15.67
C GLU A 169 -8.24 27.33 14.55
N GLY A 170 -7.05 27.94 14.40
CA GLY A 170 -6.72 28.91 13.35
C GLY A 170 -6.47 28.30 11.98
N VAL A 171 -6.51 26.96 11.87
CA VAL A 171 -6.23 26.20 10.66
C VAL A 171 -7.44 25.34 10.26
N GLU A 172 -7.66 25.18 9.00
CA GLU A 172 -8.61 24.25 8.42
C GLU A 172 -7.81 23.20 7.62
N VAL A 173 -7.98 21.94 7.98
CA VAL A 173 -7.32 20.82 7.30
C VAL A 173 -8.38 20.03 6.54
N GLU A 174 -8.26 20.02 5.23
CA GLU A 174 -9.17 19.32 4.30
C GLU A 174 -8.47 18.05 3.80
N GLU A 175 -9.07 16.87 4.04
CA GLU A 175 -8.59 15.62 3.43
C GLU A 175 -8.96 15.63 1.96
N VAL A 176 -8.00 15.29 1.10
CA VAL A 176 -8.19 15.27 -0.35
C VAL A 176 -7.74 13.93 -0.92
N GLU A 177 -8.52 13.40 -1.82
CA GLU A 177 -8.17 12.24 -2.65
C GLU A 177 -7.19 12.66 -3.75
N GLU A 178 -6.45 11.72 -4.30
CA GLU A 178 -5.56 12.00 -5.45
C GLU A 178 -6.32 12.32 -6.71
#